data_d0e43d6215536e69b3b361013835a46f
#
_entry.id   d0e43d6215536e69b3b361013835a46f
#
_cell.length_a   1.000
_cell.length_b   1.000
_cell.length_c   1.000
_cell.angle_alpha   90.00
_cell.angle_beta   90.00
_cell.angle_gamma   90.00
#
_symmetry.space_group_name_H-M   'P 1'
#
loop_
_entity.id
_entity.type
_entity.pdbx_description
1 polymer ?
#
loop_
_entity_poly.entity_id
_entity_poly.type
_entity_poly.pdbx_seq_one_letter_code
_entity_poly.pdbx_strand_id
1 'polypeptide(L)'
;RDRSPSRGLGDVYKRQIQSVLEEAELLTHDPEFKGYIHDVGGPSANFRHTSCQKQKRCGMCKNRSCLAPEPCPNLDADHSEYTELLQKMRQIPGIKKVFVRSGIRYDYMLQDKDKKQTFFRELVNYHISGQLKVAPEHVSDQVLRVMGKPPHAVYQQFVEKYKRINEQEGMKQYVVPYLMSSHPGCTMEEAVKLAEYLRDSNHEPEQVQDFYPTPSTLSTVMYYTGLDPRTMEPVYVPKNPHEKAMQLSLIHI
;
A
#
# COMPACT_ATOMS: atom_id res chain seq x y z
N ARG A 1 11.52 -17.64 19.01
CA ARG A 1 10.60 -16.48 18.86
C ARG A 1 11.44 -15.26 18.54
N ASP A 2 11.76 -15.08 17.29
CA ASP A 2 12.49 -13.89 16.87
C ASP A 2 11.48 -12.77 16.63
N ARG A 3 11.47 -11.81 17.53
CA ARG A 3 10.64 -10.62 17.51
C ARG A 3 11.37 -9.42 16.92
N SER A 4 12.31 -9.65 16.01
CA SER A 4 13.03 -8.55 15.39
C SER A 4 12.07 -7.64 14.62
N PRO A 5 11.90 -6.37 15.01
CA PRO A 5 11.02 -5.42 14.31
C PRO A 5 11.54 -5.02 12.93
N SER A 6 12.76 -5.42 12.59
CA SER A 6 13.42 -5.11 11.32
C SER A 6 13.10 -6.10 10.19
N ARG A 7 12.34 -7.13 10.44
CA ARG A 7 11.88 -8.02 9.39
C ARG A 7 10.77 -7.34 8.64
N GLY A 8 10.94 -7.24 7.33
CA GLY A 8 10.02 -6.59 6.43
C GLY A 8 8.58 -7.01 6.70
N LEU A 9 7.70 -6.07 6.63
CA LEU A 9 6.27 -6.27 6.76
C LEU A 9 5.85 -7.47 5.90
N GLY A 10 5.51 -8.56 6.54
CA GLY A 10 4.95 -9.72 5.87
C GLY A 10 5.73 -11.03 5.94
N ASP A 11 6.99 -11.03 6.38
CA ASP A 11 7.80 -12.24 6.27
C ASP A 11 7.58 -13.27 7.37
N VAL A 12 7.20 -12.86 8.57
CA VAL A 12 7.31 -13.73 9.74
C VAL A 12 6.00 -14.39 10.12
N TYR A 13 4.87 -13.82 9.75
CA TYR A 13 3.57 -14.24 10.26
C TYR A 13 2.49 -14.37 9.20
N LYS A 14 2.88 -14.54 7.94
CA LYS A 14 1.87 -14.86 6.93
C LYS A 14 1.33 -16.24 7.22
N ARG A 15 0.07 -16.27 7.56
CA ARG A 15 -0.66 -17.51 7.80
C ARG A 15 -0.68 -18.32 6.51
N GLN A 16 -0.47 -19.62 6.63
CA GLN A 16 -0.63 -20.53 5.51
C GLN A 16 -2.04 -20.41 4.93
N ILE A 17 -2.18 -20.63 3.63
CA ILE A 17 -3.46 -20.57 2.93
C ILE A 17 -4.50 -21.42 3.67
N GLN A 18 -4.16 -22.63 4.02
CA GLN A 18 -5.05 -23.57 4.71
C GLN A 18 -5.63 -22.97 6.00
N SER A 19 -4.81 -22.39 6.86
CA SER A 19 -5.27 -21.78 8.11
C SER A 19 -6.20 -20.57 7.90
N VAL A 20 -6.05 -19.83 6.79
CA VAL A 20 -6.96 -18.71 6.45
C VAL A 20 -8.29 -19.26 5.92
N LEU A 21 -8.24 -20.35 5.13
CA LEU A 21 -9.45 -21.00 4.62
C LEU A 21 -10.29 -21.61 5.74
N GLU A 22 -9.65 -22.30 6.69
CA GLU A 22 -10.31 -22.85 7.88
C GLU A 22 -11.02 -21.76 8.70
N GLU A 23 -10.38 -20.60 8.88
CA GLU A 23 -11.03 -19.46 9.54
C GLU A 23 -12.21 -18.93 8.74
N ALA A 24 -12.07 -18.81 7.41
CA ALA A 24 -13.16 -18.40 6.55
C ALA A 24 -14.34 -19.39 6.56
N GLU A 25 -14.07 -20.69 6.63
CA GLU A 25 -15.08 -21.73 6.79
C GLU A 25 -15.79 -21.62 8.15
N LEU A 26 -15.06 -21.37 9.23
CA LEU A 26 -15.65 -21.16 10.55
C LEU A 26 -16.66 -20.01 10.57
N LEU A 27 -16.41 -18.93 9.83
CA LEU A 27 -17.36 -17.81 9.73
C LEU A 27 -18.70 -18.24 9.13
N THR A 28 -18.71 -19.24 8.24
CA THR A 28 -19.96 -19.73 7.63
C THR A 28 -20.89 -20.48 8.58
N HIS A 29 -20.37 -20.91 9.73
CA HIS A 29 -21.15 -21.56 10.78
C HIS A 29 -21.83 -20.58 11.75
N ASP A 30 -21.46 -19.29 11.68
CA ASP A 30 -22.12 -18.26 12.48
C ASP A 30 -23.50 -17.94 11.87
N PRO A 31 -24.60 -18.08 12.64
CA PRO A 31 -25.95 -17.81 12.16
C PRO A 31 -26.16 -16.33 11.75
N GLU A 32 -25.33 -15.41 12.22
CA GLU A 32 -25.39 -13.99 11.81
C GLU A 32 -24.57 -13.70 10.55
N PHE A 33 -23.76 -14.64 10.07
CA PHE A 33 -22.93 -14.46 8.89
C PHE A 33 -23.76 -14.38 7.61
N LYS A 34 -23.69 -13.26 6.91
CA LYS A 34 -24.48 -13.00 5.70
C LYS A 34 -23.76 -13.38 4.39
N GLY A 35 -22.60 -14.03 4.48
CA GLY A 35 -21.79 -14.48 3.34
C GLY A 35 -20.79 -13.45 2.84
N TYR A 36 -20.50 -12.38 3.58
CA TYR A 36 -19.59 -11.31 3.15
C TYR A 36 -18.35 -11.26 4.03
N ILE A 37 -17.18 -11.54 3.43
CA ILE A 37 -15.89 -11.25 4.05
C ILE A 37 -15.48 -9.85 3.61
N HIS A 38 -15.49 -8.93 4.55
CA HIS A 38 -15.38 -7.50 4.25
C HIS A 38 -13.98 -7.04 3.87
N ASP A 39 -12.93 -7.74 4.32
CA ASP A 39 -11.58 -7.36 3.98
C ASP A 39 -10.56 -8.49 4.16
N VAL A 40 -9.88 -8.84 3.09
CA VAL A 40 -8.70 -9.71 3.07
C VAL A 40 -7.46 -8.92 2.63
N GLY A 41 -7.62 -7.62 2.53
CA GLY A 41 -6.56 -6.67 2.15
C GLY A 41 -5.63 -6.33 3.31
N GLY A 42 -4.79 -5.34 3.04
CA GLY A 42 -3.83 -4.77 3.97
C GLY A 42 -2.58 -4.28 3.24
N PRO A 43 -1.80 -3.38 3.85
CA PRO A 43 -0.64 -2.76 3.19
C PRO A 43 0.43 -3.73 2.69
N SER A 44 0.40 -4.96 3.15
CA SER A 44 1.34 -6.02 2.75
C SER A 44 0.63 -7.34 2.40
N ALA A 45 -0.68 -7.33 2.19
CA ALA A 45 -1.45 -8.54 1.92
C ALA A 45 -0.98 -9.28 0.67
N ASN A 46 -0.55 -8.55 -0.34
CA ASN A 46 -0.03 -9.12 -1.59
C ASN A 46 1.44 -9.54 -1.54
N PHE A 47 2.14 -9.43 -0.40
CA PHE A 47 3.45 -10.04 -0.20
C PHE A 47 3.30 -11.43 0.44
N ARG A 48 3.01 -12.44 -0.33
CA ARG A 48 2.77 -13.79 0.20
C ARG A 48 4.01 -14.68 0.25
N HIS A 49 5.01 -14.40 -0.56
CA HIS A 49 6.26 -15.17 -0.60
C HIS A 49 7.49 -14.28 -0.47
N THR A 50 8.65 -14.90 -0.37
CA THR A 50 9.94 -14.21 -0.26
C THR A 50 10.27 -13.45 -1.54
N SER A 51 10.46 -12.15 -1.44
CA SER A 51 10.61 -11.25 -2.59
C SER A 51 11.88 -11.46 -3.43
N CYS A 52 12.85 -12.24 -2.96
CA CYS A 52 14.01 -12.64 -3.76
C CYS A 52 14.79 -13.82 -3.13
N GLN A 53 15.56 -14.55 -3.95
CA GLN A 53 16.35 -15.69 -3.48
C GLN A 53 17.48 -15.31 -2.49
N LYS A 54 18.01 -14.08 -2.60
CA LYS A 54 19.01 -13.57 -1.65
C LYS A 54 18.42 -13.44 -0.25
N GLN A 55 17.18 -12.98 -0.13
CA GLN A 55 16.50 -12.82 1.16
C GLN A 55 16.38 -14.17 1.88
N LYS A 56 16.12 -15.26 1.16
CA LYS A 56 16.05 -16.62 1.74
C LYS A 56 17.36 -17.06 2.39
N ARG A 57 18.51 -16.63 1.83
CA ARG A 57 19.85 -17.05 2.31
C ARG A 57 20.46 -16.11 3.35
N CYS A 58 20.31 -14.80 3.14
CA CYS A 58 21.05 -13.77 3.88
C CYS A 58 20.13 -12.83 4.68
N GLY A 59 18.79 -13.01 4.64
CA GLY A 59 17.85 -12.06 5.19
C GLY A 59 17.75 -10.76 4.39
N MET A 60 17.22 -9.72 5.02
CA MET A 60 17.02 -8.43 4.37
C MET A 60 18.33 -7.71 4.03
N CYS A 61 18.33 -6.98 2.93
CA CYS A 61 19.44 -6.09 2.58
C CYS A 61 19.51 -4.92 3.56
N LYS A 62 20.70 -4.65 4.10
CA LYS A 62 20.90 -3.53 5.04
C LYS A 62 20.79 -2.15 4.36
N ASN A 63 21.26 -2.04 3.12
CA ASN A 63 21.46 -0.76 2.44
C ASN A 63 20.60 -0.60 1.18
N ARG A 64 19.52 -1.39 1.02
CA ARG A 64 18.66 -1.32 -0.14
C ARG A 64 17.22 -1.70 0.19
N SER A 65 16.29 -0.87 -0.21
CA SER A 65 14.86 -1.21 -0.28
C SER A 65 14.57 -1.99 -1.57
N CYS A 66 13.53 -2.83 -1.55
CA CYS A 66 13.16 -3.65 -2.71
C CYS A 66 12.37 -2.88 -3.77
N LEU A 67 11.65 -1.81 -3.38
CA LEU A 67 10.70 -1.11 -4.24
C LEU A 67 11.00 0.40 -4.39
N ALA A 68 11.82 0.97 -3.51
CA ALA A 68 12.10 2.39 -3.52
C ALA A 68 13.61 2.66 -3.37
N PRO A 69 14.16 3.72 -3.98
CA PRO A 69 13.51 4.62 -4.95
C PRO A 69 13.21 3.94 -6.29
N GLU A 70 13.90 2.85 -6.60
CA GLU A 70 13.73 2.04 -7.81
C GLU A 70 13.59 0.56 -7.45
N PRO A 71 12.80 -0.21 -8.22
CA PRO A 71 12.68 -1.64 -8.01
C PRO A 71 14.05 -2.36 -8.06
N CYS A 72 14.26 -3.27 -7.12
CA CYS A 72 15.48 -4.07 -7.10
C CYS A 72 15.52 -5.03 -8.30
N PRO A 73 16.64 -5.15 -9.05
CA PRO A 73 16.74 -6.09 -10.17
C PRO A 73 16.50 -7.56 -9.78
N ASN A 74 16.74 -7.90 -8.51
CA ASN A 74 16.52 -9.25 -7.98
C ASN A 74 15.09 -9.43 -7.40
N LEU A 75 14.23 -8.44 -7.56
CA LEU A 75 12.86 -8.53 -7.07
C LEU A 75 12.10 -9.60 -7.86
N ASP A 76 11.50 -10.51 -7.13
CA ASP A 76 10.64 -11.56 -7.64
C ASP A 76 9.22 -11.29 -7.13
N ALA A 77 8.48 -10.51 -7.91
CA ALA A 77 7.10 -10.16 -7.60
C ALA A 77 6.19 -11.22 -8.22
N ASP A 78 5.52 -11.96 -7.36
CA ASP A 78 4.59 -13.03 -7.74
C ASP A 78 3.34 -12.94 -6.85
N HIS A 79 2.17 -12.92 -7.46
CA HIS A 79 0.89 -12.86 -6.77
C HIS A 79 0.11 -14.19 -6.87
N SER A 80 0.71 -15.26 -7.38
CA SER A 80 0.04 -16.55 -7.59
C SER A 80 -0.57 -17.09 -6.29
N GLU A 81 0.18 -17.07 -5.18
CA GLU A 81 -0.28 -17.54 -3.87
C GLU A 81 -1.45 -16.70 -3.33
N TYR A 82 -1.41 -15.39 -3.53
CA TYR A 82 -2.50 -14.52 -3.09
C TYR A 82 -3.74 -14.68 -3.97
N THR A 83 -3.54 -14.83 -5.27
CA THR A 83 -4.61 -15.15 -6.22
C THR A 83 -5.30 -16.47 -5.84
N GLU A 84 -4.51 -17.52 -5.59
CA GLU A 84 -5.02 -18.82 -5.16
C GLU A 84 -5.85 -18.72 -3.87
N LEU A 85 -5.35 -17.99 -2.88
CA LEU A 85 -6.07 -17.75 -1.63
C LEU A 85 -7.43 -17.11 -1.89
N LEU A 86 -7.47 -16.01 -2.64
CA LEU A 86 -8.69 -15.29 -2.93
C LEU A 86 -9.70 -16.15 -3.72
N GLN A 87 -9.23 -16.91 -4.69
CA GLN A 87 -10.06 -17.83 -5.48
C GLN A 87 -10.66 -18.94 -4.61
N LYS A 88 -9.84 -19.56 -3.75
CA LYS A 88 -10.32 -20.60 -2.83
C LYS A 88 -11.34 -20.06 -1.83
N MET A 89 -11.10 -18.87 -1.27
CA MET A 89 -12.04 -18.26 -0.32
C MET A 89 -13.42 -18.01 -0.94
N ARG A 90 -13.48 -17.51 -2.17
CA ARG A 90 -14.78 -17.26 -2.84
C ARG A 90 -15.51 -18.53 -3.28
N GLN A 91 -14.85 -19.69 -3.24
CA GLN A 91 -15.44 -21.00 -3.55
C GLN A 91 -16.01 -21.70 -2.31
N ILE A 92 -15.74 -21.21 -1.11
CA ILE A 92 -16.27 -21.80 0.14
C ILE A 92 -17.80 -21.68 0.15
N PRO A 93 -18.54 -22.79 0.34
CA PRO A 93 -20.00 -22.75 0.47
C PRO A 93 -20.44 -21.80 1.58
N GLY A 94 -21.42 -20.94 1.30
CA GLY A 94 -21.88 -19.90 2.23
C GLY A 94 -21.19 -18.56 2.09
N ILE A 95 -20.07 -18.46 1.40
CA ILE A 95 -19.40 -17.18 1.08
C ILE A 95 -19.92 -16.67 -0.26
N LYS A 96 -20.49 -15.47 -0.26
CA LYS A 96 -21.02 -14.77 -1.45
C LYS A 96 -20.00 -13.83 -2.07
N LYS A 97 -19.24 -13.12 -1.22
CA LYS A 97 -18.22 -12.13 -1.66
C LYS A 97 -17.07 -12.07 -0.68
N VAL A 98 -15.88 -11.90 -1.23
CA VAL A 98 -14.63 -11.67 -0.50
C VAL A 98 -14.04 -10.36 -1.02
N PHE A 99 -13.89 -9.37 -0.15
CA PHE A 99 -13.40 -8.06 -0.56
C PHE A 99 -11.96 -7.79 -0.13
N VAL A 100 -11.28 -6.94 -0.89
CA VAL A 100 -9.99 -6.34 -0.59
C VAL A 100 -10.21 -4.84 -0.47
N ARG A 101 -10.21 -4.30 0.76
CA ARG A 101 -10.56 -2.89 1.06
C ARG A 101 -9.44 -2.08 1.68
N SER A 102 -8.65 -2.67 2.56
CA SER A 102 -7.57 -1.98 3.29
C SER A 102 -6.37 -1.57 2.43
N GLY A 103 -6.50 -1.72 1.13
CA GLY A 103 -5.44 -1.44 0.18
C GLY A 103 -4.44 -2.58 0.05
N ILE A 104 -3.57 -2.42 -0.91
CA ILE A 104 -2.47 -3.33 -1.25
C ILE A 104 -1.31 -2.51 -1.79
N ARG A 105 -0.13 -3.12 -1.85
CA ARG A 105 1.05 -2.49 -2.44
C ARG A 105 0.94 -2.48 -3.97
N TYR A 106 0.50 -1.35 -4.51
CA TYR A 106 0.35 -1.13 -5.94
C TYR A 106 1.69 -1.15 -6.70
N ASP A 107 2.74 -0.63 -6.06
CA ASP A 107 4.10 -0.64 -6.60
C ASP A 107 4.66 -2.06 -6.77
N TYR A 108 4.34 -2.98 -5.85
CA TYR A 108 4.67 -4.38 -5.97
C TYR A 108 3.86 -5.08 -7.09
N MET A 109 2.57 -4.73 -7.22
CA MET A 109 1.72 -5.26 -8.30
C MET A 109 2.25 -4.92 -9.69
N LEU A 110 2.84 -3.74 -9.86
CA LEU A 110 3.43 -3.34 -11.15
C LEU A 110 4.66 -4.15 -11.53
N GLN A 111 5.32 -4.78 -10.57
CA GLN A 111 6.52 -5.61 -10.79
C GLN A 111 6.19 -7.06 -11.13
N ASP A 112 4.92 -7.45 -11.08
CA ASP A 112 4.49 -8.79 -11.45
C ASP A 112 4.74 -9.05 -12.93
N LYS A 113 5.45 -10.14 -13.22
CA LYS A 113 5.86 -10.54 -14.57
C LYS A 113 4.80 -11.34 -15.30
N ASP A 114 3.68 -11.63 -14.66
CA ASP A 114 2.58 -12.35 -15.31
C ASP A 114 1.97 -11.52 -16.45
N LYS A 115 2.25 -11.93 -17.68
CA LYS A 115 1.74 -11.27 -18.89
C LYS A 115 0.22 -11.31 -19.01
N LYS A 116 -0.43 -12.31 -18.42
CA LYS A 116 -1.90 -12.45 -18.40
C LYS A 116 -2.55 -11.53 -17.38
N GLN A 117 -1.76 -10.95 -16.47
CA GLN A 117 -2.24 -10.07 -15.39
C GLN A 117 -3.34 -10.75 -14.54
N THR A 118 -3.15 -12.03 -14.26
CA THR A 118 -4.14 -12.89 -13.61
C THR A 118 -4.59 -12.31 -12.27
N PHE A 119 -3.64 -11.85 -11.43
CA PHE A 119 -3.97 -11.24 -10.15
C PHE A 119 -4.79 -9.94 -10.31
N PHE A 120 -4.40 -9.06 -11.24
CA PHE A 120 -5.13 -7.82 -11.49
C PHE A 120 -6.58 -8.08 -11.92
N ARG A 121 -6.77 -9.03 -12.84
CA ARG A 121 -8.11 -9.41 -13.33
C ARG A 121 -8.94 -10.07 -12.24
N GLU A 122 -8.36 -10.98 -11.47
CA GLU A 122 -9.04 -11.59 -10.32
C GLU A 122 -9.50 -10.52 -9.33
N LEU A 123 -8.61 -9.59 -8.98
CA LEU A 123 -8.89 -8.50 -8.04
C LEU A 123 -10.06 -7.63 -8.54
N VAL A 124 -9.98 -7.13 -9.78
CA VAL A 124 -10.97 -6.24 -10.37
C VAL A 124 -12.33 -6.93 -10.52
N ASN A 125 -12.36 -8.17 -11.01
CA ASN A 125 -13.61 -8.86 -11.28
C ASN A 125 -14.36 -9.33 -10.04
N TYR A 126 -13.63 -9.67 -8.95
CA TYR A 126 -14.26 -10.40 -7.85
C TYR A 126 -14.11 -9.75 -6.48
N HIS A 127 -13.08 -8.90 -6.27
CA HIS A 127 -12.68 -8.50 -4.92
C HIS A 127 -12.79 -7.00 -4.64
N ILE A 128 -13.09 -6.17 -5.63
CA ILE A 128 -13.28 -4.73 -5.46
C ILE A 128 -14.77 -4.39 -5.53
N SER A 129 -15.27 -3.70 -4.51
CA SER A 129 -16.68 -3.30 -4.40
C SER A 129 -17.01 -1.93 -5.03
N GLY A 130 -16.17 -1.45 -5.94
CA GLY A 130 -16.29 -0.13 -6.58
C GLY A 130 -15.11 0.80 -6.31
N GLN A 131 -14.43 0.65 -5.17
CA GLN A 131 -13.28 1.48 -4.80
C GLN A 131 -12.11 0.61 -4.36
N LEU A 132 -10.92 0.86 -4.91
CA LEU A 132 -9.66 0.30 -4.45
C LEU A 132 -8.85 1.38 -3.74
N LYS A 133 -8.59 1.18 -2.45
CA LYS A 133 -7.76 2.08 -1.65
C LYS A 133 -6.28 1.74 -1.82
N VAL A 134 -5.46 2.73 -2.10
CA VAL A 134 -4.00 2.60 -2.18
C VAL A 134 -3.35 3.80 -1.49
N ALA A 135 -2.12 3.65 -1.05
CA ALA A 135 -1.42 4.65 -0.25
C ALA A 135 -0.21 5.25 -1.00
N PRO A 136 -0.42 6.16 -1.97
CA PRO A 136 0.67 6.93 -2.56
C PRO A 136 1.28 7.93 -1.56
N GLU A 137 0.51 8.38 -0.60
CA GLU A 137 0.81 9.29 0.51
C GLU A 137 1.08 10.75 0.08
N HIS A 138 1.81 10.98 -1.00
CA HIS A 138 2.17 12.31 -1.50
C HIS A 138 2.42 12.28 -3.00
N VAL A 139 2.57 13.46 -3.63
CA VAL A 139 2.92 13.60 -5.06
C VAL A 139 4.33 14.14 -5.27
N SER A 140 4.92 14.77 -4.26
CA SER A 140 6.30 15.25 -4.33
C SER A 140 7.29 14.11 -4.16
N ASP A 141 8.15 13.91 -5.14
CA ASP A 141 9.22 12.91 -5.09
C ASP A 141 10.23 13.16 -3.98
N GLN A 142 10.41 14.43 -3.57
CA GLN A 142 11.24 14.78 -2.44
C GLN A 142 10.68 14.22 -1.14
N VAL A 143 9.38 14.40 -0.89
CA VAL A 143 8.68 13.87 0.29
C VAL A 143 8.62 12.35 0.24
N LEU A 144 8.28 11.78 -0.92
CA LEU A 144 8.20 10.33 -1.12
C LEU A 144 9.55 9.64 -0.86
N ARG A 145 10.66 10.26 -1.27
CA ARG A 145 12.02 9.75 -0.98
C ARG A 145 12.30 9.72 0.52
N VAL A 146 11.91 10.76 1.25
CA VAL A 146 12.03 10.81 2.73
C VAL A 146 11.15 9.74 3.37
N MET A 147 9.95 9.52 2.87
CA MET A 147 9.05 8.43 3.29
C MET A 147 9.59 7.03 2.97
N GLY A 148 10.56 6.91 2.05
CA GLY A 148 11.01 5.62 1.53
C GLY A 148 10.02 4.97 0.57
N LYS A 149 9.25 5.79 -0.12
CA LYS A 149 8.27 5.36 -1.14
C LYS A 149 8.80 5.56 -2.56
N PRO A 150 8.24 4.84 -3.54
CA PRO A 150 8.60 5.04 -4.94
C PRO A 150 8.15 6.44 -5.43
N PRO A 151 8.76 6.95 -6.53
CA PRO A 151 8.35 8.21 -7.15
C PRO A 151 6.88 8.23 -7.54
N HIS A 152 6.28 9.42 -7.59
CA HIS A 152 4.87 9.61 -7.94
C HIS A 152 4.49 9.01 -9.30
N ALA A 153 5.40 9.02 -10.26
CA ALA A 153 5.20 8.41 -11.57
C ALA A 153 4.79 6.92 -11.49
N VAL A 154 5.24 6.19 -10.46
CA VAL A 154 4.85 4.78 -10.24
C VAL A 154 3.36 4.68 -9.89
N TYR A 155 2.85 5.61 -9.09
CA TYR A 155 1.43 5.69 -8.79
C TYR A 155 0.60 6.00 -10.04
N GLN A 156 1.04 6.95 -10.85
CA GLN A 156 0.37 7.31 -12.11
C GLN A 156 0.30 6.10 -13.05
N GLN A 157 1.40 5.37 -13.23
CA GLN A 157 1.42 4.12 -14.03
C GLN A 157 0.43 3.08 -13.51
N PHE A 158 0.30 2.97 -12.18
CA PHE A 158 -0.68 2.06 -11.58
C PHE A 158 -2.12 2.49 -11.90
N VAL A 159 -2.45 3.76 -11.73
CA VAL A 159 -3.80 4.29 -12.02
C VAL A 159 -4.18 4.08 -13.48
N GLU A 160 -3.28 4.37 -14.41
CA GLU A 160 -3.50 4.13 -15.85
C GLU A 160 -3.72 2.65 -16.15
N LYS A 161 -2.90 1.77 -15.57
CA LYS A 161 -3.04 0.33 -15.74
C LYS A 161 -4.36 -0.17 -15.15
N TYR A 162 -4.73 0.30 -13.96
CA TYR A 162 -5.98 -0.05 -13.30
C TYR A 162 -7.19 0.37 -14.13
N LYS A 163 -7.20 1.61 -14.64
CA LYS A 163 -8.26 2.13 -15.51
C LYS A 163 -8.41 1.27 -16.76
N ARG A 164 -7.31 0.98 -17.46
CA ARG A 164 -7.32 0.15 -18.67
C ARG A 164 -7.88 -1.25 -18.41
N ILE A 165 -7.53 -1.88 -17.30
CA ILE A 165 -8.05 -3.21 -16.95
C ILE A 165 -9.56 -3.14 -16.64
N ASN A 166 -10.01 -2.12 -15.90
CA ASN A 166 -11.43 -1.91 -15.66
C ASN A 166 -12.22 -1.75 -16.96
N GLU A 167 -11.71 -1.00 -17.92
CA GLU A 167 -12.33 -0.83 -19.24
C GLU A 167 -12.40 -2.17 -19.99
N GLN A 168 -11.31 -2.97 -19.96
CA GLN A 168 -11.27 -4.29 -20.60
C GLN A 168 -12.25 -5.29 -19.98
N GLU A 169 -12.42 -5.23 -18.64
CA GLU A 169 -13.32 -6.13 -17.91
C GLU A 169 -14.76 -5.57 -17.80
N GLY A 170 -15.03 -4.40 -18.37
CA GLY A 170 -16.36 -3.77 -18.31
C GLY A 170 -16.76 -3.31 -16.90
N MET A 171 -15.78 -3.08 -16.02
CA MET A 171 -16.02 -2.67 -14.63
C MET A 171 -15.97 -1.16 -14.47
N LYS A 172 -16.73 -0.64 -13.48
CA LYS A 172 -16.74 0.78 -13.10
C LYS A 172 -16.22 0.92 -11.68
N GLN A 173 -14.89 0.94 -11.55
CA GLN A 173 -14.24 1.04 -10.25
C GLN A 173 -13.23 2.18 -10.25
N TYR A 174 -12.98 2.74 -9.07
CA TYR A 174 -12.14 3.91 -8.88
C TYR A 174 -10.99 3.59 -7.91
N VAL A 175 -9.85 4.27 -8.11
CA VAL A 175 -8.76 4.28 -7.15
C VAL A 175 -8.99 5.43 -6.16
N VAL A 176 -8.93 5.12 -4.87
CA VAL A 176 -9.00 6.12 -3.79
C VAL A 176 -7.60 6.23 -3.18
N PRO A 177 -6.87 7.33 -3.43
CA PRO A 177 -5.56 7.56 -2.85
C PRO A 177 -5.67 7.93 -1.37
N TYR A 178 -4.85 7.32 -0.56
CA TYR A 178 -4.61 7.74 0.81
C TYR A 178 -3.46 8.73 0.82
N LEU A 179 -3.70 9.94 1.32
CA LEU A 179 -2.75 11.04 1.32
C LEU A 179 -2.37 11.44 2.74
N MET A 180 -1.17 11.99 2.90
CA MET A 180 -0.62 12.39 4.19
C MET A 180 -0.06 13.79 4.12
N SER A 181 -0.48 14.66 5.06
CA SER A 181 0.10 15.98 5.29
C SER A 181 1.19 15.94 6.36
N SER A 182 2.03 16.95 6.41
CA SER A 182 2.97 17.22 7.50
C SER A 182 3.99 16.12 7.82
N HIS A 183 4.26 15.22 6.87
CA HIS A 183 5.35 14.24 7.04
C HIS A 183 6.72 14.94 7.10
N PRO A 184 7.72 14.45 7.86
CA PRO A 184 9.09 14.93 7.73
C PRO A 184 9.54 15.03 6.29
N GLY A 185 10.12 16.16 5.89
CA GLY A 185 10.44 16.50 4.50
C GLY A 185 9.36 17.29 3.76
N CYS A 186 8.13 17.38 4.29
CA CYS A 186 7.05 18.14 3.66
C CYS A 186 7.11 19.61 4.08
N THR A 187 7.72 20.45 3.26
CA THR A 187 7.67 21.91 3.40
C THR A 187 6.32 22.43 2.91
N MET A 188 6.02 23.71 3.15
CA MET A 188 4.83 24.35 2.62
C MET A 188 4.80 24.32 1.07
N GLU A 189 5.95 24.47 0.43
CA GLU A 189 6.05 24.35 -1.03
C GLU A 189 5.63 22.97 -1.53
N GLU A 190 6.07 21.91 -0.84
CA GLU A 190 5.70 20.54 -1.20
C GLU A 190 4.21 20.26 -0.95
N ALA A 191 3.63 20.85 0.09
CA ALA A 191 2.19 20.77 0.35
C ALA A 191 1.36 21.48 -0.75
N VAL A 192 1.84 22.63 -1.25
CA VAL A 192 1.22 23.32 -2.38
C VAL A 192 1.24 22.46 -3.65
N LYS A 193 2.35 21.75 -3.94
CA LYS A 193 2.40 20.81 -5.09
C LYS A 193 1.32 19.71 -5.01
N LEU A 194 1.05 19.23 -3.80
CA LEU A 194 -0.03 18.24 -3.60
C LEU A 194 -1.40 18.87 -3.86
N ALA A 195 -1.64 20.09 -3.36
CA ALA A 195 -2.90 20.81 -3.59
C ALA A 195 -3.12 21.11 -5.08
N GLU A 196 -2.10 21.56 -5.78
CA GLU A 196 -2.16 21.81 -7.24
C GLU A 196 -2.50 20.54 -8.01
N TYR A 197 -1.86 19.41 -7.67
CA TYR A 197 -2.17 18.12 -8.29
C TYR A 197 -3.63 17.71 -8.07
N LEU A 198 -4.16 17.89 -6.86
CA LEU A 198 -5.55 17.56 -6.53
C LEU A 198 -6.53 18.43 -7.31
N ARG A 199 -6.29 19.75 -7.36
CA ARG A 199 -7.07 20.69 -8.15
C ARG A 199 -7.06 20.31 -9.63
N ASP A 200 -5.87 20.05 -10.21
CA ASP A 200 -5.72 19.80 -11.64
C ASP A 200 -6.29 18.42 -12.05
N SER A 201 -6.28 17.46 -11.14
CA SER A 201 -6.90 16.15 -11.33
C SER A 201 -8.41 16.13 -11.01
N ASN A 202 -8.96 17.25 -10.54
CA ASN A 202 -10.35 17.37 -10.06
C ASN A 202 -10.71 16.24 -9.06
N HIS A 203 -9.78 15.97 -8.14
CA HIS A 203 -9.91 14.91 -7.16
C HIS A 203 -10.07 15.48 -5.76
N GLU A 204 -11.24 15.26 -5.17
CA GLU A 204 -11.48 15.55 -3.75
C GLU A 204 -11.13 14.32 -2.92
N PRO A 205 -10.06 14.37 -2.09
CA PRO A 205 -9.63 13.21 -1.34
C PRO A 205 -10.59 12.91 -0.19
N GLU A 206 -11.12 11.70 -0.13
CA GLU A 206 -11.96 11.23 0.97
C GLU A 206 -11.18 10.94 2.25
N GLN A 207 -9.90 10.66 2.13
CA GLN A 207 -9.05 10.26 3.25
C GLN A 207 -7.71 10.99 3.21
N VAL A 208 -7.51 11.86 4.17
CA VAL A 208 -6.25 12.56 4.43
C VAL A 208 -5.85 12.32 5.88
N GLN A 209 -4.59 12.02 6.10
CA GLN A 209 -4.03 11.89 7.44
C GLN A 209 -2.97 12.96 7.67
N ASP A 210 -3.08 13.67 8.78
CA ASP A 210 -1.94 14.45 9.29
C ASP A 210 -0.93 13.49 9.92
N PHE A 211 0.36 13.72 9.64
CA PHE A 211 1.42 12.85 10.15
C PHE A 211 1.40 12.79 11.68
N TYR A 212 1.36 11.57 12.18
CA TYR A 212 1.49 11.25 13.59
C TYR A 212 2.68 10.31 13.83
N PRO A 213 3.60 10.65 14.74
CA PRO A 213 4.77 9.81 15.03
C PRO A 213 4.36 8.44 15.56
N THR A 214 4.59 7.40 14.78
CA THR A 214 4.32 6.00 15.18
C THR A 214 5.62 5.36 15.69
N PRO A 215 5.63 4.73 16.86
CA PRO A 215 6.81 4.08 17.40
C PRO A 215 7.47 3.10 16.42
N SER A 216 8.79 3.01 16.47
CA SER A 216 9.62 2.11 15.66
C SER A 216 9.64 2.40 14.16
N THR A 217 9.31 3.63 13.73
CA THR A 217 9.40 4.05 12.33
C THR A 217 10.55 5.03 12.11
N LEU A 218 11.15 5.02 10.91
CA LEU A 218 12.17 6.00 10.50
C LEU A 218 11.61 7.42 10.52
N SER A 219 10.36 7.61 10.11
CA SER A 219 9.70 8.92 10.11
C SER A 219 9.58 9.50 11.53
N THR A 220 9.36 8.66 12.54
CA THR A 220 9.35 9.09 13.94
C THR A 220 10.73 9.52 14.40
N VAL A 221 11.78 8.81 14.01
CA VAL A 221 13.16 9.24 14.30
C VAL A 221 13.43 10.60 13.68
N MET A 222 13.09 10.80 12.41
CA MET A 222 13.22 12.08 11.70
C MET A 222 12.44 13.20 12.41
N TYR A 223 11.21 12.91 12.84
CA TYR A 223 10.35 13.88 13.52
C TYR A 223 10.97 14.42 14.81
N TYR A 224 11.57 13.57 15.63
CA TYR A 224 12.17 13.97 16.89
C TYR A 224 13.58 14.53 16.75
N THR A 225 14.39 13.98 15.85
CA THR A 225 15.80 14.35 15.70
C THR A 225 16.05 15.45 14.67
N GLY A 226 15.16 15.61 13.68
CA GLY A 226 15.39 16.47 12.52
C GLY A 226 16.46 15.92 11.56
N LEU A 227 16.82 14.63 11.67
CA LEU A 227 17.84 13.99 10.85
C LEU A 227 17.26 12.74 10.16
N ASP A 228 17.64 12.50 8.92
CA ASP A 228 17.38 11.21 8.26
C ASP A 228 18.36 10.15 8.81
N PRO A 229 17.89 9.14 9.53
CA PRO A 229 18.80 8.14 10.12
C PRO A 229 19.51 7.24 9.10
N ARG A 230 19.14 7.33 7.81
CA ARG A 230 19.82 6.60 6.72
C ARG A 230 21.04 7.32 6.20
N THR A 231 21.03 8.66 6.20
CA THR A 231 22.10 9.52 5.63
C THR A 231 22.74 10.43 6.69
N MET A 232 22.08 10.63 7.82
CA MET A 232 22.42 11.61 8.86
C MET A 232 22.32 13.07 8.38
N GLU A 233 21.64 13.31 7.27
CA GLU A 233 21.38 14.65 6.75
C GLU A 233 20.19 15.30 7.45
N PRO A 234 20.18 16.64 7.61
CA PRO A 234 19.03 17.37 8.14
C PRO A 234 17.78 17.17 7.32
N VAL A 235 16.65 16.96 7.98
CA VAL A 235 15.33 16.85 7.36
C VAL A 235 14.42 17.92 7.96
N TYR A 236 13.76 18.68 7.10
CA TYR A 236 12.73 19.62 7.53
C TYR A 236 11.58 18.88 8.23
N VAL A 237 11.12 19.40 9.36
CA VAL A 237 10.00 18.80 10.11
C VAL A 237 8.98 19.88 10.46
N PRO A 238 7.75 19.81 9.93
CA PRO A 238 6.69 20.74 10.28
C PRO A 238 6.19 20.43 11.71
N LYS A 239 6.69 21.18 12.69
CA LYS A 239 6.32 21.04 14.11
C LYS A 239 5.33 22.09 14.58
N ASN A 240 5.23 23.22 13.85
CA ASN A 240 4.32 24.29 14.20
C ASN A 240 2.88 23.85 13.94
N PRO A 241 1.97 23.88 14.95
CA PRO A 241 0.58 23.48 14.78
C PRO A 241 -0.16 24.28 13.71
N HIS A 242 0.11 25.57 13.58
CA HIS A 242 -0.49 26.42 12.56
C HIS A 242 -0.06 25.99 11.14
N GLU A 243 1.21 25.70 10.94
CA GLU A 243 1.74 25.21 9.66
C GLU A 243 1.12 23.83 9.30
N LYS A 244 1.04 22.92 10.26
CA LYS A 244 0.40 21.62 10.06
C LYS A 244 -1.07 21.78 9.66
N ALA A 245 -1.80 22.66 10.33
CA ALA A 245 -3.19 22.95 9.99
C ALA A 245 -3.32 23.56 8.58
N MET A 246 -2.38 24.41 8.17
CA MET A 246 -2.35 24.96 6.81
C MET A 246 -2.08 23.87 5.77
N GLN A 247 -1.08 23.01 5.98
CA GLN A 247 -0.79 21.91 5.07
C GLN A 247 -1.98 20.97 4.91
N LEU A 248 -2.67 20.66 6.01
CA LEU A 248 -3.87 19.82 5.98
C LEU A 248 -5.02 20.51 5.23
N SER A 249 -5.23 21.81 5.44
CA SER A 249 -6.32 22.56 4.80
C SER A 249 -6.12 22.67 3.28
N LEU A 250 -4.88 22.76 2.81
CA LEU A 250 -4.55 22.80 1.37
C LEU A 250 -5.02 21.54 0.62
N ILE A 251 -5.15 20.41 1.30
CA ILE A 251 -5.58 19.16 0.68
C ILE A 251 -7.12 19.12 0.53
N HIS A 252 -7.84 19.99 1.23
CA HIS A 252 -9.31 20.06 1.22
C HIS A 252 -9.85 21.28 0.43
N ILE A 253 -9.02 21.92 -0.38
CA ILE A 253 -9.43 23.09 -1.19
C ILE A 253 -10.10 22.63 -2.52
#